data_3d2ffc9a71729206d42abb525c5046d7
#
_entry.id   3d2ffc9a71729206d42abb525c5046d7
#
_cell.length_a   1.000
_cell.length_b   1.000
_cell.length_c   1.000
_cell.angle_alpha   90.00
_cell.angle_beta   90.00
_cell.angle_gamma   90.00
#
_symmetry.space_group_name_H-M   'P 1'
#
loop_
_entity.id
_entity.type
_entity.pdbx_description
1 polymer ?
#
loop_
_entity_poly.entity_id
_entity_poly.type
_entity_poly.pdbx_seq_one_letter_code
_entity_poly.pdbx_strand_id
1 'polypeptide(L)'
;KDFLKLSSASAMLFGLKSHGINFSYLERPYDYSKNNSQYMGDFAAPKINVVKVAFIGVGARGSGHAKQIAAIEGTEVVAISDLYNDLAMKSYEACKKIGNGNRHKNIAIYSGGENKWKVMLNEVKPDAVFISTNWDNHAPMAIETMKSGAHAFVEVPMATTIEDLWEIVNTSEKTRKHCMMMENVNYGRDELMYLNMCRKGIIGDFLHAEAAYIHELRFQMNEEKRGTGSWRTHHYAKSRGNLYPTHGLGPVAQYMNLCRGDDNFNSLVSFSSPALGRKLYAEKNYDSEHKWNKLNYSNGDMNTSIIKTNLGRTITVSYTHLRAHETRP
;
A
#
# COMPACT_ATOMS: atom_id res chain seq x y z
N LYS A 1 4.54 -27.99 -22.09
CA LYS A 1 3.18 -28.62 -21.95
C LYS A 1 3.22 -29.92 -21.17
N ASP A 2 4.29 -30.73 -21.30
CA ASP A 2 4.41 -32.04 -20.63
C ASP A 2 4.84 -31.95 -19.16
N PHE A 3 5.60 -30.92 -18.79
CA PHE A 3 5.96 -30.64 -17.38
C PHE A 3 4.75 -30.31 -16.50
N LEU A 4 3.77 -29.55 -17.03
CA LEU A 4 2.54 -29.22 -16.32
C LEU A 4 1.62 -30.45 -16.15
N LYS A 5 1.64 -31.40 -17.07
CA LYS A 5 0.91 -32.67 -16.95
C LYS A 5 1.55 -33.60 -15.90
N LEU A 6 2.87 -33.62 -15.78
CA LEU A 6 3.57 -34.43 -14.77
C LEU A 6 3.35 -33.89 -13.35
N SER A 7 3.34 -32.55 -13.16
CA SER A 7 3.12 -31.93 -11.85
C SER A 7 1.69 -32.15 -11.33
N SER A 8 0.69 -32.15 -12.21
CA SER A 8 -0.69 -32.46 -11.81
C SER A 8 -0.92 -33.94 -11.48
N ALA A 9 -0.23 -34.86 -12.16
CA ALA A 9 -0.27 -36.28 -11.87
C ALA A 9 0.42 -36.65 -10.55
N SER A 10 1.53 -35.98 -10.21
CA SER A 10 2.26 -36.20 -8.95
C SER A 10 1.46 -35.76 -7.72
N ALA A 11 0.65 -34.70 -7.83
CA ALA A 11 -0.21 -34.23 -6.74
C ALA A 11 -1.35 -35.23 -6.42
N MET A 12 -1.79 -36.02 -7.40
CA MET A 12 -2.83 -37.04 -7.19
C MET A 12 -2.28 -38.33 -6.54
N LEU A 13 -0.99 -38.62 -6.68
CA LEU A 13 -0.39 -39.85 -6.17
C LEU A 13 -0.03 -39.82 -4.68
N PHE A 14 0.07 -38.62 -4.06
CA PHE A 14 0.50 -38.47 -2.66
C PHE A 14 -0.62 -38.22 -1.65
N GLY A 15 -1.89 -38.33 -2.04
CA GLY A 15 -2.98 -38.40 -1.07
C GLY A 15 -3.07 -37.25 -0.05
N LEU A 16 -2.46 -36.11 -0.30
CA LEU A 16 -2.54 -34.93 0.54
C LEU A 16 -3.94 -34.31 0.36
N LYS A 17 -4.85 -34.67 1.25
CA LYS A 17 -6.05 -33.88 1.50
C LYS A 17 -5.62 -32.52 2.02
N SER A 18 -5.25 -31.62 1.09
CA SER A 18 -5.06 -30.22 1.42
C SER A 18 -6.43 -29.64 1.78
N HIS A 19 -6.56 -29.12 2.97
CA HIS A 19 -7.72 -28.35 3.38
C HIS A 19 -7.84 -27.15 2.44
N GLY A 20 -8.73 -27.26 1.45
CA GLY A 20 -9.45 -26.20 0.79
C GLY A 20 -8.69 -24.95 0.33
N ILE A 21 -7.52 -25.08 -0.29
CA ILE A 21 -7.01 -23.98 -1.11
C ILE A 21 -7.66 -24.11 -2.48
N ASN A 22 -8.64 -23.28 -2.73
CA ASN A 22 -9.32 -23.23 -4.02
C ASN A 22 -8.40 -22.54 -5.04
N PHE A 23 -7.66 -23.31 -5.83
CA PHE A 23 -6.77 -22.83 -6.88
C PHE A 23 -7.52 -22.25 -8.10
N SER A 24 -8.85 -22.20 -8.08
CA SER A 24 -9.64 -21.64 -9.19
C SER A 24 -9.37 -20.14 -9.45
N TYR A 25 -8.73 -19.44 -8.53
CA TYR A 25 -8.30 -18.04 -8.71
C TYR A 25 -7.04 -17.89 -9.58
N LEU A 26 -6.26 -18.95 -9.77
CA LEU A 26 -5.02 -18.90 -10.57
C LEU A 26 -5.24 -19.25 -12.05
N GLU A 27 -6.42 -19.74 -12.43
CA GLU A 27 -6.71 -20.23 -13.79
C GLU A 27 -7.55 -19.29 -14.66
N ARG A 28 -7.82 -18.07 -14.21
CA ARG A 28 -8.40 -17.07 -15.11
C ARG A 28 -7.26 -16.23 -15.68
N PRO A 29 -6.76 -16.54 -16.87
CA PRO A 29 -5.98 -15.55 -17.59
C PRO A 29 -6.90 -14.34 -17.76
N TYR A 30 -6.47 -13.19 -17.26
CA TYR A 30 -7.18 -11.94 -17.47
C TYR A 30 -7.32 -11.74 -18.98
N ASP A 31 -8.55 -11.80 -19.46
CA ASP A 31 -8.84 -11.67 -20.89
C ASP A 31 -8.81 -10.17 -21.26
N TYR A 32 -7.63 -9.71 -21.60
CA TYR A 32 -7.42 -8.33 -22.07
C TYR A 32 -8.25 -7.98 -23.33
N SER A 33 -8.76 -8.98 -24.06
CA SER A 33 -9.54 -8.76 -25.30
C SER A 33 -10.96 -8.26 -25.04
N LYS A 34 -11.49 -8.45 -23.83
CA LYS A 34 -12.87 -8.06 -23.49
C LYS A 34 -13.01 -6.65 -22.95
N ASN A 35 -11.93 -6.02 -22.52
CA ASN A 35 -11.92 -4.64 -22.09
C ASN A 35 -11.20 -3.78 -23.14
N ASN A 36 -11.82 -2.69 -23.58
CA ASN A 36 -11.15 -1.60 -24.31
C ASN A 36 -10.14 -0.90 -23.39
N SER A 37 -9.42 -1.65 -22.54
CA SER A 37 -8.45 -1.14 -21.62
C SER A 37 -7.16 -0.82 -22.37
N GLN A 38 -6.62 0.37 -22.13
CA GLN A 38 -5.36 0.81 -22.73
C GLN A 38 -4.29 0.80 -21.64
N TYR A 39 -3.24 0.02 -21.87
CA TYR A 39 -2.08 0.00 -20.99
C TYR A 39 -1.60 1.42 -20.63
N MET A 40 -1.29 1.64 -19.34
CA MET A 40 -0.95 2.96 -18.82
C MET A 40 0.55 3.23 -18.73
N GLY A 41 1.41 2.27 -19.08
CA GLY A 41 2.85 2.38 -18.90
C GLY A 41 3.50 3.57 -19.60
N ASP A 42 2.98 3.95 -20.78
CA ASP A 42 3.49 5.07 -21.57
C ASP A 42 2.59 6.31 -21.50
N PHE A 43 1.59 6.28 -20.62
CA PHE A 43 0.66 7.40 -20.48
C PHE A 43 1.28 8.55 -19.68
N ALA A 44 1.35 9.72 -20.29
CA ALA A 44 1.65 10.98 -19.62
C ALA A 44 0.40 11.85 -19.55
N ALA A 45 0.06 12.31 -18.34
CA ALA A 45 -1.02 13.28 -18.20
C ALA A 45 -0.67 14.62 -18.88
N PRO A 46 -1.65 15.34 -19.43
CA PRO A 46 -1.42 16.66 -19.99
C PRO A 46 -0.78 17.61 -18.96
N LYS A 47 0.19 18.42 -19.44
CA LYS A 47 0.84 19.41 -18.57
C LYS A 47 -0.17 20.50 -18.17
N ILE A 48 -0.23 20.79 -16.88
CA ILE A 48 -1.00 21.90 -16.30
C ILE A 48 -0.06 22.80 -15.49
N ASN A 49 -0.36 24.12 -15.46
CA ASN A 49 0.52 25.08 -14.80
C ASN A 49 0.42 25.02 -13.28
N VAL A 50 -0.79 24.81 -12.75
CA VAL A 50 -1.06 24.69 -11.32
C VAL A 50 -1.91 23.45 -11.09
N VAL A 51 -1.39 22.52 -10.30
CA VAL A 51 -2.09 21.29 -9.92
C VAL A 51 -2.96 21.55 -8.69
N LYS A 52 -4.28 21.42 -8.83
CA LYS A 52 -5.24 21.50 -7.71
C LYS A 52 -5.22 20.18 -6.94
N VAL A 53 -4.80 20.25 -5.69
CA VAL A 53 -4.59 19.05 -4.86
C VAL A 53 -5.59 19.01 -3.72
N ALA A 54 -6.21 17.85 -3.51
CA ALA A 54 -7.03 17.58 -2.34
C ALA A 54 -6.46 16.41 -1.51
N PHE A 55 -6.85 16.34 -0.24
CA PHE A 55 -6.43 15.30 0.70
C PHE A 55 -7.64 14.59 1.29
N ILE A 56 -7.55 13.26 1.38
CA ILE A 56 -8.51 12.41 2.10
C ILE A 56 -7.74 11.67 3.20
N GLY A 57 -8.01 12.03 4.45
CA GLY A 57 -7.27 11.57 5.61
C GLY A 57 -5.99 12.37 5.84
N VAL A 58 -5.99 13.21 6.89
CA VAL A 58 -4.84 14.04 7.30
C VAL A 58 -4.40 13.74 8.72
N GLY A 59 -4.49 12.47 9.11
CA GLY A 59 -3.97 11.94 10.37
C GLY A 59 -2.44 11.88 10.41
N ALA A 60 -1.91 10.77 10.96
CA ALA A 60 -0.47 10.62 11.21
C ALA A 60 0.41 10.82 9.96
N ARG A 61 0.05 10.21 8.82
CA ARG A 61 0.81 10.32 7.56
C ARG A 61 0.33 11.48 6.69
N GLY A 62 -0.99 11.58 6.48
CA GLY A 62 -1.58 12.56 5.56
C GLY A 62 -1.28 14.01 5.91
N SER A 63 -1.13 14.36 7.21
CA SER A 63 -0.71 15.70 7.62
C SER A 63 0.70 16.06 7.15
N GLY A 64 1.59 15.07 7.07
CA GLY A 64 2.93 15.22 6.49
C GLY A 64 2.87 15.48 4.99
N HIS A 65 2.10 14.68 4.27
CA HIS A 65 1.89 14.87 2.83
C HIS A 65 1.29 16.24 2.51
N ALA A 66 0.28 16.67 3.26
CA ALA A 66 -0.34 17.99 3.05
C ALA A 66 0.70 19.13 3.14
N LYS A 67 1.59 19.09 4.13
CA LYS A 67 2.67 20.06 4.27
C LYS A 67 3.70 20.01 3.14
N GLN A 68 4.13 18.80 2.78
CA GLN A 68 5.11 18.60 1.71
C GLN A 68 4.59 19.07 0.37
N ILE A 69 3.37 18.69 0.02
CA ILE A 69 2.73 19.08 -1.25
C ILE A 69 2.47 20.61 -1.27
N ALA A 70 2.01 21.19 -0.16
CA ALA A 70 1.82 22.64 -0.07
C ALA A 70 3.13 23.43 -0.29
N ALA A 71 4.28 22.84 -0.01
CA ALA A 71 5.58 23.48 -0.25
C ALA A 71 6.07 23.43 -1.71
N ILE A 72 5.48 22.54 -2.54
CA ILE A 72 5.90 22.37 -3.93
C ILE A 72 5.35 23.51 -4.80
N GLU A 73 6.21 24.13 -5.59
CA GLU A 73 5.79 25.13 -6.59
C GLU A 73 4.87 24.51 -7.64
N GLY A 74 3.89 25.26 -8.12
CA GLY A 74 2.92 24.76 -9.10
C GLY A 74 1.83 23.88 -8.49
N THR A 75 1.72 23.79 -7.16
CA THR A 75 0.58 23.13 -6.48
C THR A 75 -0.32 24.14 -5.77
N GLU A 76 -1.61 23.86 -5.74
CA GLU A 76 -2.61 24.56 -4.94
C GLU A 76 -3.43 23.56 -4.14
N VAL A 77 -3.34 23.59 -2.82
CA VAL A 77 -4.23 22.81 -1.95
C VAL A 77 -5.59 23.44 -1.98
N VAL A 78 -6.57 22.73 -2.49
CA VAL A 78 -7.96 23.25 -2.69
C VAL A 78 -8.96 22.64 -1.73
N ALA A 79 -8.71 21.44 -1.19
CA ALA A 79 -9.62 20.83 -0.22
C ALA A 79 -8.92 19.82 0.69
N ILE A 80 -9.48 19.65 1.88
CA ILE A 80 -9.07 18.64 2.87
C ILE A 80 -10.31 17.94 3.41
N SER A 81 -10.32 16.62 3.36
CA SER A 81 -11.35 15.78 3.97
C SER A 81 -10.76 14.88 5.05
N ASP A 82 -11.39 14.88 6.23
CA ASP A 82 -11.08 13.96 7.34
C ASP A 82 -12.34 13.71 8.17
N LEU A 83 -12.44 12.54 8.80
CA LEU A 83 -13.53 12.25 9.74
C LEU A 83 -13.53 13.23 10.91
N TYR A 84 -12.34 13.66 11.33
CA TYR A 84 -12.12 14.50 12.49
C TYR A 84 -11.78 15.94 12.08
N ASN A 85 -12.68 16.86 12.43
CA ASN A 85 -12.54 18.28 12.07
C ASN A 85 -11.25 18.92 12.61
N ASP A 86 -10.82 18.54 13.80
CA ASP A 86 -9.58 19.06 14.41
C ASP A 86 -8.33 18.69 13.59
N LEU A 87 -8.27 17.48 12.99
CA LEU A 87 -7.18 17.09 12.09
C LEU A 87 -7.22 17.85 10.76
N ALA A 88 -8.42 18.01 10.19
CA ALA A 88 -8.61 18.79 8.98
C ALA A 88 -8.17 20.23 9.17
N MET A 89 -8.62 20.87 10.26
CA MET A 89 -8.26 22.26 10.59
C MET A 89 -6.78 22.44 10.89
N LYS A 90 -6.13 21.51 11.60
CA LYS A 90 -4.69 21.54 11.83
C LYS A 90 -3.88 21.50 10.53
N SER A 91 -4.31 20.70 9.56
CA SER A 91 -3.67 20.61 8.25
C SER A 91 -3.97 21.84 7.39
N TYR A 92 -5.17 22.37 7.46
CA TYR A 92 -5.56 23.63 6.83
C TYR A 92 -4.64 24.79 7.25
N GLU A 93 -4.48 25.01 8.56
CA GLU A 93 -3.62 26.07 9.08
C GLU A 93 -2.15 25.87 8.65
N ALA A 94 -1.67 24.64 8.65
CA ALA A 94 -0.32 24.34 8.22
C ALA A 94 -0.10 24.67 6.72
N CYS A 95 -1.03 24.30 5.85
CA CYS A 95 -0.95 24.59 4.42
C CYS A 95 -1.02 26.08 4.14
N LYS A 96 -1.92 26.82 4.80
CA LYS A 96 -2.01 28.27 4.67
C LYS A 96 -0.73 28.99 5.07
N LYS A 97 -0.11 28.58 6.17
CA LYS A 97 1.16 29.13 6.64
C LYS A 97 2.29 28.91 5.63
N ILE A 98 2.40 27.71 5.04
CA ILE A 98 3.43 27.37 4.04
C ILE A 98 3.27 28.23 2.78
N GLY A 99 2.06 28.45 2.32
CA GLY A 99 1.75 29.26 1.13
C GLY A 99 1.93 30.78 1.29
N ASN A 100 2.45 31.25 2.43
CA ASN A 100 2.59 32.68 2.75
C ASN A 100 1.27 33.49 2.58
N GLY A 101 0.12 32.83 2.76
CA GLY A 101 -1.21 33.41 2.61
C GLY A 101 -1.63 33.71 1.15
N ASN A 102 -0.73 33.59 0.19
CA ASN A 102 -1.01 33.91 -1.23
C ASN A 102 -1.32 32.68 -2.09
N ARG A 103 -0.72 31.55 -1.79
CA ARG A 103 -1.03 30.23 -2.35
C ARG A 103 -1.94 29.51 -1.36
N HIS A 104 -2.77 28.60 -1.74
CA HIS A 104 -3.72 27.91 -0.85
C HIS A 104 -4.72 28.81 -0.12
N LYS A 105 -5.29 29.81 -0.84
CA LYS A 105 -6.20 30.80 -0.22
C LYS A 105 -7.54 30.20 0.20
N ASN A 106 -8.09 29.32 -0.62
CA ASN A 106 -9.46 28.85 -0.52
C ASN A 106 -9.48 27.33 -0.33
N ILE A 107 -8.97 26.84 0.79
CA ILE A 107 -9.02 25.41 1.11
C ILE A 107 -10.40 25.09 1.71
N ALA A 108 -11.19 24.29 1.01
CA ALA A 108 -12.48 23.82 1.51
C ALA A 108 -12.29 22.66 2.50
N ILE A 109 -13.06 22.63 3.59
CA ILE A 109 -12.99 21.58 4.62
C ILE A 109 -14.24 20.72 4.56
N TYR A 110 -14.02 19.41 4.46
CA TYR A 110 -15.05 18.38 4.44
C TYR A 110 -14.84 17.40 5.59
N SER A 111 -15.55 17.57 6.70
CA SER A 111 -15.34 16.76 7.91
C SER A 111 -16.65 16.33 8.56
N GLY A 112 -16.54 15.43 9.56
CA GLY A 112 -17.66 15.01 10.40
C GLY A 112 -18.59 13.97 9.75
N GLY A 113 -18.16 13.25 8.71
CA GLY A 113 -18.95 12.17 8.11
C GLY A 113 -18.16 11.31 7.14
N GLU A 114 -18.48 10.02 7.12
CA GLU A 114 -17.76 9.00 6.33
C GLU A 114 -17.79 9.24 4.81
N ASN A 115 -18.79 9.94 4.30
CA ASN A 115 -18.96 10.21 2.86
C ASN A 115 -18.61 11.65 2.46
N LYS A 116 -18.09 12.48 3.35
CA LYS A 116 -17.74 13.88 3.05
C LYS A 116 -16.68 14.01 1.96
N TRP A 117 -15.78 13.05 1.85
CA TRP A 117 -14.79 13.00 0.78
C TRP A 117 -15.42 12.83 -0.63
N LYS A 118 -16.55 12.11 -0.75
CA LYS A 118 -17.29 12.00 -2.03
C LYS A 118 -17.92 13.35 -2.43
N VAL A 119 -18.47 14.06 -1.47
CA VAL A 119 -18.99 15.42 -1.68
C VAL A 119 -17.86 16.33 -2.16
N MET A 120 -16.71 16.28 -1.49
CA MET A 120 -15.50 17.01 -1.88
C MET A 120 -15.09 16.74 -3.34
N LEU A 121 -15.01 15.48 -3.75
CA LEU A 121 -14.62 15.13 -5.12
C LEU A 121 -15.58 15.75 -6.16
N ASN A 122 -16.88 15.71 -5.89
CA ASN A 122 -17.91 16.20 -6.80
C ASN A 122 -17.93 17.73 -6.89
N GLU A 123 -17.77 18.45 -5.77
CA GLU A 123 -17.86 19.90 -5.71
C GLU A 123 -16.55 20.58 -6.14
N VAL A 124 -15.40 20.06 -5.68
CA VAL A 124 -14.09 20.71 -5.87
C VAL A 124 -13.44 20.33 -7.20
N LYS A 125 -13.64 19.08 -7.66
CA LYS A 125 -13.02 18.52 -8.88
C LYS A 125 -11.50 18.78 -8.93
N PRO A 126 -10.74 18.26 -7.97
CA PRO A 126 -9.28 18.42 -7.94
C PRO A 126 -8.61 17.68 -9.11
N ASP A 127 -7.36 18.05 -9.44
CA ASP A 127 -6.56 17.34 -10.43
C ASP A 127 -5.90 16.10 -9.81
N ALA A 128 -5.54 16.18 -8.53
CA ALA A 128 -4.84 15.12 -7.79
C ALA A 128 -5.39 15.00 -6.36
N VAL A 129 -5.50 13.77 -5.87
CA VAL A 129 -5.99 13.48 -4.51
C VAL A 129 -5.01 12.55 -3.79
N PHE A 130 -4.57 12.95 -2.62
CA PHE A 130 -3.73 12.16 -1.72
C PHE A 130 -4.59 11.47 -0.67
N ILE A 131 -4.50 10.15 -0.59
CA ILE A 131 -5.34 9.28 0.23
C ILE A 131 -4.49 8.61 1.30
N SER A 132 -4.75 8.93 2.57
CA SER A 132 -3.99 8.43 3.73
C SER A 132 -4.93 8.05 4.87
N THR A 133 -5.90 7.21 4.57
CA THR A 133 -6.93 6.72 5.48
C THR A 133 -6.55 5.37 6.11
N ASN A 134 -7.51 4.60 6.61
CA ASN A 134 -7.30 3.19 6.93
C ASN A 134 -7.25 2.34 5.66
N TRP A 135 -6.68 1.14 5.77
CA TRP A 135 -6.42 0.27 4.62
C TRP A 135 -7.67 -0.15 3.85
N ASP A 136 -8.78 -0.39 4.56
CA ASP A 136 -10.04 -0.82 3.94
C ASP A 136 -10.63 0.25 2.99
N ASN A 137 -10.25 1.50 3.19
CA ASN A 137 -10.74 2.64 2.41
C ASN A 137 -9.81 3.05 1.26
N HIS A 138 -8.58 2.56 1.21
CA HIS A 138 -7.60 2.96 0.19
C HIS A 138 -8.11 2.70 -1.23
N ALA A 139 -8.48 1.45 -1.54
CA ALA A 139 -8.94 1.08 -2.87
C ALA A 139 -10.27 1.74 -3.26
N PRO A 140 -11.35 1.72 -2.45
CA PRO A 140 -12.59 2.39 -2.79
C PRO A 140 -12.42 3.89 -3.06
N MET A 141 -11.59 4.57 -2.24
CA MET A 141 -11.32 6.00 -2.42
C MET A 141 -10.48 6.30 -3.66
N ALA A 142 -9.50 5.46 -3.98
CA ALA A 142 -8.69 5.59 -5.19
C ALA A 142 -9.55 5.42 -6.46
N ILE A 143 -10.39 4.40 -6.48
CA ILE A 143 -11.29 4.09 -7.59
C ILE A 143 -12.25 5.24 -7.84
N GLU A 144 -12.91 5.73 -6.79
CA GLU A 144 -13.85 6.85 -6.91
C GLU A 144 -13.15 8.15 -7.32
N THR A 145 -11.95 8.40 -6.80
CA THR A 145 -11.12 9.53 -7.20
C THR A 145 -10.84 9.53 -8.70
N MET A 146 -10.43 8.38 -9.25
CA MET A 146 -10.18 8.28 -10.68
C MET A 146 -11.46 8.41 -11.51
N LYS A 147 -12.58 7.84 -11.05
CA LYS A 147 -13.90 7.99 -11.67
C LYS A 147 -14.37 9.46 -11.67
N SER A 148 -14.02 10.24 -10.66
CA SER A 148 -14.32 11.67 -10.60
C SER A 148 -13.46 12.55 -11.51
N GLY A 149 -12.44 11.98 -12.14
CA GLY A 149 -11.55 12.67 -13.08
C GLY A 149 -10.22 13.16 -12.49
N ALA A 150 -9.89 12.81 -11.24
CA ALA A 150 -8.64 13.14 -10.58
C ALA A 150 -7.62 11.99 -10.64
N HIS A 151 -6.34 12.30 -10.54
CA HIS A 151 -5.28 11.32 -10.30
C HIS A 151 -5.24 10.94 -8.81
N ALA A 152 -5.06 9.65 -8.49
CA ALA A 152 -5.03 9.14 -7.13
C ALA A 152 -3.59 8.84 -6.67
N PHE A 153 -3.26 9.28 -5.46
CA PHE A 153 -2.01 8.98 -4.76
C PHE A 153 -2.38 8.33 -3.42
N VAL A 154 -2.02 7.06 -3.23
CA VAL A 154 -2.54 6.23 -2.13
C VAL A 154 -1.41 5.75 -1.24
N GLU A 155 -1.58 5.86 0.08
CA GLU A 155 -0.67 5.28 1.06
C GLU A 155 -0.64 3.74 0.99
N VAL A 156 0.44 3.17 1.50
CA VAL A 156 0.67 1.72 1.55
C VAL A 156 -0.18 1.07 2.65
N PRO A 157 -0.77 -0.11 2.36
CA PRO A 157 -0.91 -0.81 1.08
C PRO A 157 -2.00 -0.17 0.22
N MET A 158 -1.85 -0.27 -1.10
CA MET A 158 -2.83 0.29 -2.03
C MET A 158 -4.21 -0.39 -1.93
N ALA A 159 -4.24 -1.67 -1.63
CA ALA A 159 -5.44 -2.47 -1.42
C ALA A 159 -5.15 -3.65 -0.48
N THR A 160 -6.20 -4.29 0.03
CA THR A 160 -6.13 -5.46 0.92
C THR A 160 -6.68 -6.73 0.29
N THR A 161 -7.26 -6.65 -0.92
CA THR A 161 -7.77 -7.77 -1.69
C THR A 161 -7.22 -7.77 -3.12
N ILE A 162 -7.21 -8.92 -3.77
CA ILE A 162 -6.78 -9.05 -5.18
C ILE A 162 -7.79 -8.39 -6.10
N GLU A 163 -9.06 -8.50 -5.78
CA GLU A 163 -10.17 -7.90 -6.52
C GLU A 163 -10.02 -6.38 -6.58
N ASP A 164 -9.73 -5.74 -5.46
CA ASP A 164 -9.49 -4.29 -5.38
C ASP A 164 -8.27 -3.86 -6.20
N LEU A 165 -7.19 -4.65 -6.18
CA LEU A 165 -6.00 -4.37 -7.00
C LEU A 165 -6.33 -4.37 -8.49
N TRP A 166 -7.11 -5.34 -8.96
CA TRP A 166 -7.56 -5.40 -10.35
C TRP A 166 -8.51 -4.26 -10.69
N GLU A 167 -9.46 -3.92 -9.80
CA GLU A 167 -10.39 -2.81 -10.04
C GLU A 167 -9.65 -1.46 -10.12
N ILE A 168 -8.58 -1.25 -9.33
CA ILE A 168 -7.72 -0.06 -9.43
C ILE A 168 -7.06 0.01 -10.82
N VAL A 169 -6.46 -1.09 -11.29
CA VAL A 169 -5.82 -1.14 -12.61
C VAL A 169 -6.84 -0.87 -13.71
N ASN A 170 -7.97 -1.60 -13.70
CA ASN A 170 -9.04 -1.44 -14.67
C ASN A 170 -9.61 -0.01 -14.71
N THR A 171 -9.79 0.59 -13.53
CA THR A 171 -10.28 1.97 -13.42
C THR A 171 -9.26 2.96 -13.96
N SER A 172 -7.98 2.79 -13.64
CA SER A 172 -6.90 3.62 -14.16
C SER A 172 -6.84 3.59 -15.69
N GLU A 173 -6.89 2.42 -16.29
CA GLU A 173 -6.91 2.24 -17.75
C GLU A 173 -8.16 2.86 -18.39
N LYS A 174 -9.34 2.61 -17.82
CA LYS A 174 -10.61 3.10 -18.34
C LYS A 174 -10.76 4.62 -18.24
N THR A 175 -10.31 5.21 -17.15
CA THR A 175 -10.46 6.66 -16.89
C THR A 175 -9.28 7.48 -17.42
N ARG A 176 -8.18 6.83 -17.81
CA ARG A 176 -6.91 7.47 -18.18
C ARG A 176 -6.41 8.38 -17.04
N LYS A 177 -6.50 7.88 -15.79
CA LYS A 177 -5.99 8.55 -14.61
C LYS A 177 -4.93 7.71 -13.95
N HIS A 178 -3.83 8.33 -13.55
CA HIS A 178 -2.79 7.65 -12.77
C HIS A 178 -3.34 7.27 -11.39
N CYS A 179 -2.98 6.08 -10.93
CA CYS A 179 -3.08 5.68 -9.55
C CYS A 179 -1.68 5.29 -9.06
N MET A 180 -1.10 6.06 -8.17
CA MET A 180 0.25 5.85 -7.65
C MET A 180 0.19 5.39 -6.20
N MET A 181 0.81 4.24 -5.89
CA MET A 181 1.11 3.87 -4.52
C MET A 181 2.29 4.71 -4.01
N MET A 182 2.11 5.37 -2.88
CA MET A 182 3.12 6.23 -2.29
C MET A 182 4.14 5.42 -1.46
N GLU A 183 4.85 4.51 -2.13
CA GLU A 183 5.92 3.71 -1.51
C GLU A 183 7.14 4.59 -1.25
N ASN A 184 7.24 5.14 -0.06
CA ASN A 184 8.22 6.15 0.29
C ASN A 184 9.68 5.65 0.25
N VAL A 185 9.93 4.38 0.50
CA VAL A 185 11.30 3.81 0.51
C VAL A 185 11.92 3.87 -0.89
N ASN A 186 11.11 3.74 -1.96
CA ASN A 186 11.62 3.88 -3.34
C ASN A 186 12.25 5.25 -3.65
N TYR A 187 11.97 6.27 -2.87
CA TYR A 187 12.35 7.66 -3.14
C TYR A 187 13.32 8.24 -2.11
N GLY A 188 13.85 7.41 -1.21
CA GLY A 188 14.95 7.78 -0.34
C GLY A 188 16.20 8.14 -1.16
N ARG A 189 17.02 9.05 -0.64
CA ARG A 189 18.23 9.50 -1.35
C ARG A 189 19.18 8.33 -1.64
N ASP A 190 19.35 7.45 -0.67
CA ASP A 190 20.26 6.31 -0.80
C ASP A 190 19.69 5.26 -1.76
N GLU A 191 18.39 4.99 -1.71
CA GLU A 191 17.70 4.10 -2.63
C GLU A 191 17.79 4.60 -4.08
N LEU A 192 17.62 5.91 -4.31
CA LEU A 192 17.79 6.50 -5.64
C LEU A 192 19.24 6.47 -6.12
N MET A 193 20.21 6.60 -5.22
CA MET A 193 21.63 6.43 -5.54
C MET A 193 21.91 4.99 -5.99
N TYR A 194 21.47 3.99 -5.22
CA TYR A 194 21.63 2.58 -5.58
C TYR A 194 20.92 2.25 -6.89
N LEU A 195 19.71 2.75 -7.09
CA LEU A 195 18.99 2.57 -8.36
C LEU A 195 19.79 3.13 -9.55
N ASN A 196 20.41 4.29 -9.39
CA ASN A 196 21.27 4.86 -10.44
C ASN A 196 22.52 4.01 -10.69
N MET A 197 23.14 3.47 -9.64
CA MET A 197 24.28 2.56 -9.76
C MET A 197 23.88 1.27 -10.51
N CYS A 198 22.72 0.69 -10.19
CA CYS A 198 22.18 -0.47 -10.87
C CYS A 198 21.97 -0.18 -12.38
N ARG A 199 21.32 0.92 -12.69
CA ARG A 199 21.05 1.34 -14.10
C ARG A 199 22.31 1.61 -14.90
N LYS A 200 23.40 1.99 -14.25
CA LYS A 200 24.71 2.20 -14.88
C LYS A 200 25.56 0.92 -14.92
N GLY A 201 25.04 -0.21 -14.48
CA GLY A 201 25.76 -1.49 -14.45
C GLY A 201 26.93 -1.57 -13.45
N ILE A 202 27.04 -0.60 -12.51
CA ILE A 202 28.18 -0.55 -11.55
C ILE A 202 28.16 -1.77 -10.62
N ILE A 203 26.96 -2.25 -10.26
CA ILE A 203 26.80 -3.40 -9.35
C ILE A 203 26.90 -4.74 -10.11
N GLY A 204 26.72 -4.71 -11.45
CA GLY A 204 26.68 -5.92 -12.29
C GLY A 204 25.29 -6.56 -12.32
N ASP A 205 25.24 -7.85 -12.70
CA ASP A 205 24.01 -8.58 -12.86
C ASP A 205 23.49 -9.14 -11.53
N PHE A 206 22.20 -8.94 -11.28
CA PHE A 206 21.54 -9.47 -10.09
C PHE A 206 21.14 -10.92 -10.27
N LEU A 207 21.56 -11.78 -9.34
CA LEU A 207 21.14 -13.18 -9.25
C LEU A 207 20.13 -13.39 -8.13
N HIS A 208 20.33 -12.65 -7.03
CA HIS A 208 19.52 -12.72 -5.84
C HIS A 208 19.41 -11.34 -5.18
N ALA A 209 18.31 -11.12 -4.46
CA ALA A 209 18.13 -9.96 -3.62
C ALA A 209 17.42 -10.32 -2.31
N GLU A 210 17.70 -9.54 -1.27
CA GLU A 210 17.00 -9.63 0.00
C GLU A 210 16.28 -8.32 0.28
N ALA A 211 15.06 -8.42 0.79
CA ALA A 211 14.21 -7.32 1.15
C ALA A 211 13.57 -7.56 2.52
N ALA A 212 13.39 -6.52 3.31
CA ALA A 212 12.78 -6.67 4.61
C ALA A 212 11.95 -5.45 5.03
N TYR A 213 10.92 -5.72 5.83
CA TYR A 213 10.25 -4.73 6.67
C TYR A 213 10.28 -5.23 8.11
N ILE A 214 11.10 -4.60 8.93
CA ILE A 214 11.34 -4.98 10.33
C ILE A 214 11.01 -3.79 11.22
N HIS A 215 9.91 -3.87 11.97
CA HIS A 215 9.39 -2.74 12.74
C HIS A 215 8.75 -3.19 14.06
N GLU A 216 9.02 -2.46 15.13
CA GLU A 216 8.26 -2.61 16.38
C GLU A 216 7.03 -1.72 16.33
N LEU A 217 5.84 -2.32 16.30
CA LEU A 217 4.57 -1.61 16.16
C LEU A 217 3.52 -1.98 17.23
N ARG A 218 3.87 -2.74 18.26
CA ARG A 218 2.95 -3.11 19.34
C ARG A 218 2.46 -1.90 20.12
N PHE A 219 3.31 -0.89 20.28
CA PHE A 219 2.94 0.36 20.98
C PHE A 219 1.73 1.07 20.38
N GLN A 220 1.45 0.87 19.08
CA GLN A 220 0.27 1.44 18.43
C GLN A 220 -1.05 0.91 19.02
N MET A 221 -1.05 -0.21 19.71
CA MET A 221 -2.24 -0.75 20.39
C MET A 221 -2.80 0.21 21.46
N ASN A 222 -1.99 1.19 21.93
CA ASN A 222 -2.46 2.25 22.82
C ASN A 222 -3.42 3.25 22.12
N GLU A 223 -3.43 3.28 20.81
CA GLU A 223 -4.34 4.13 20.02
C GLU A 223 -5.71 3.44 19.84
N GLU A 224 -6.47 3.29 20.89
CA GLU A 224 -7.66 2.42 20.92
C GLU A 224 -8.88 2.96 20.19
N LYS A 225 -9.10 4.26 20.23
CA LYS A 225 -10.31 4.92 19.70
C LYS A 225 -10.02 5.66 18.40
N ARG A 226 -8.83 6.17 18.26
CA ARG A 226 -8.39 7.01 17.15
C ARG A 226 -6.90 6.81 16.93
N GLY A 227 -6.44 6.93 15.69
CA GLY A 227 -5.05 6.70 15.32
C GLY A 227 -4.86 5.38 14.59
N THR A 228 -3.64 5.11 14.19
CA THR A 228 -3.30 3.95 13.37
C THR A 228 -3.60 2.62 14.06
N GLY A 229 -3.33 2.53 15.35
CA GLY A 229 -3.54 1.31 16.14
C GLY A 229 -4.99 0.91 16.29
N SER A 230 -5.93 1.88 16.26
CA SER A 230 -7.35 1.62 16.44
C SER A 230 -7.97 0.70 15.37
N TRP A 231 -7.45 0.74 14.15
CA TRP A 231 -7.90 -0.09 13.04
C TRP A 231 -6.85 -1.15 12.62
N ARG A 232 -5.56 -0.82 12.66
CA ARG A 232 -4.48 -1.72 12.24
C ARG A 232 -4.38 -2.97 13.13
N THR A 233 -4.66 -2.85 14.44
CA THR A 233 -4.68 -4.00 15.35
C THR A 233 -5.66 -5.08 14.91
N HIS A 234 -6.80 -4.70 14.32
CA HIS A 234 -7.76 -5.64 13.75
C HIS A 234 -7.22 -6.36 12.51
N HIS A 235 -6.40 -5.70 11.69
CA HIS A 235 -5.73 -6.36 10.56
C HIS A 235 -4.73 -7.41 11.03
N TYR A 236 -3.98 -7.17 12.11
CA TYR A 236 -3.09 -8.17 12.70
C TYR A 236 -3.86 -9.37 13.30
N ALA A 237 -5.10 -9.18 13.69
CA ALA A 237 -5.95 -10.28 14.13
C ALA A 237 -6.51 -11.13 12.97
N LYS A 238 -6.84 -10.50 11.84
CA LYS A 238 -7.54 -11.14 10.72
C LYS A 238 -6.62 -11.65 9.61
N SER A 239 -5.57 -10.88 9.29
CA SER A 239 -4.72 -11.14 8.14
C SER A 239 -3.62 -12.15 8.47
N ARG A 240 -3.10 -12.81 7.44
CA ARG A 240 -1.95 -13.70 7.53
C ARG A 240 -0.90 -13.25 6.52
N GLY A 241 0.36 -13.58 6.77
CA GLY A 241 1.45 -13.26 5.86
C GLY A 241 2.03 -11.85 6.05
N ASN A 242 2.68 -11.35 5.02
CA ASN A 242 3.37 -10.05 5.04
C ASN A 242 2.38 -8.91 4.72
N LEU A 243 2.16 -8.00 5.66
CA LEU A 243 1.27 -6.85 5.49
C LEU A 243 1.94 -5.62 4.84
N TYR A 244 3.28 -5.61 4.76
CA TYR A 244 4.08 -4.52 4.18
C TYR A 244 5.20 -5.02 3.27
N PRO A 245 4.93 -5.85 2.25
CA PRO A 245 5.98 -6.36 1.38
C PRO A 245 6.65 -5.26 0.57
N THR A 246 5.93 -4.20 0.25
CA THR A 246 6.35 -3.16 -0.70
C THR A 246 7.52 -2.32 -0.22
N HIS A 247 7.67 -2.10 1.10
CA HIS A 247 8.79 -1.31 1.63
C HIS A 247 10.17 -1.95 1.35
N GLY A 248 10.24 -3.27 1.29
CA GLY A 248 11.46 -3.97 0.87
C GLY A 248 11.43 -4.36 -0.60
N LEU A 249 10.30 -4.91 -1.06
CA LEU A 249 10.17 -5.42 -2.42
C LEU A 249 10.18 -4.30 -3.49
N GLY A 250 9.65 -3.13 -3.17
CA GLY A 250 9.58 -2.00 -4.10
C GLY A 250 10.96 -1.57 -4.61
N PRO A 251 11.92 -1.19 -3.73
CA PRO A 251 13.30 -0.86 -4.15
C PRO A 251 13.97 -2.01 -4.91
N VAL A 252 13.88 -3.23 -4.39
CA VAL A 252 14.50 -4.40 -5.02
C VAL A 252 13.95 -4.66 -6.41
N ALA A 253 12.63 -4.56 -6.59
CA ALA A 253 12.01 -4.72 -7.91
C ALA A 253 12.53 -3.67 -8.92
N GLN A 254 12.77 -2.42 -8.47
CA GLN A 254 13.36 -1.38 -9.31
C GLN A 254 14.83 -1.67 -9.64
N TYR A 255 15.63 -2.11 -8.66
CA TYR A 255 17.06 -2.45 -8.87
C TYR A 255 17.21 -3.59 -9.87
N MET A 256 16.36 -4.60 -9.78
CA MET A 256 16.33 -5.76 -10.67
C MET A 256 15.58 -5.49 -11.99
N ASN A 257 15.03 -4.29 -12.20
CA ASN A 257 14.23 -3.92 -13.38
C ASN A 257 13.05 -4.87 -13.66
N LEU A 258 12.36 -5.32 -12.59
CA LEU A 258 11.20 -6.20 -12.71
C LEU A 258 9.97 -5.45 -13.22
N CYS A 259 9.15 -6.13 -14.01
CA CYS A 259 7.90 -5.63 -14.60
C CYS A 259 8.07 -4.41 -15.54
N ARG A 260 9.29 -4.10 -15.94
CA ARG A 260 9.62 -2.99 -16.88
C ARG A 260 10.56 -3.40 -18.01
N GLY A 261 11.04 -4.62 -18.00
CA GLY A 261 11.92 -5.21 -19.00
C GLY A 261 11.47 -6.65 -19.27
N ASP A 262 12.45 -7.50 -19.54
CA ASP A 262 12.20 -8.90 -19.94
C ASP A 262 11.90 -9.82 -18.75
N ASP A 263 11.98 -9.32 -17.52
CA ASP A 263 11.78 -10.12 -16.31
C ASP A 263 10.58 -9.67 -15.49
N ASN A 264 9.85 -10.65 -14.96
CA ASN A 264 8.67 -10.46 -14.13
C ASN A 264 8.66 -11.45 -12.97
N PHE A 265 7.80 -11.23 -11.99
CA PHE A 265 7.50 -12.21 -10.95
C PHE A 265 6.87 -13.46 -11.58
N ASN A 266 7.38 -14.63 -11.22
CA ASN A 266 6.91 -15.92 -11.73
C ASN A 266 6.12 -16.69 -10.68
N SER A 267 6.76 -16.95 -9.53
CA SER A 267 6.17 -17.76 -8.47
C SER A 267 6.61 -17.26 -7.10
N LEU A 268 5.76 -17.50 -6.10
CA LEU A 268 5.99 -17.12 -4.72
C LEU A 268 5.60 -18.24 -3.77
N VAL A 269 6.43 -18.47 -2.77
CA VAL A 269 6.10 -19.29 -1.60
C VAL A 269 6.31 -18.45 -0.34
N SER A 270 5.41 -18.57 0.63
CA SER A 270 5.42 -17.75 1.84
C SER A 270 5.05 -18.56 3.08
N PHE A 271 5.81 -18.37 4.15
CA PHE A 271 5.58 -19.01 5.43
C PHE A 271 5.54 -17.97 6.55
N SER A 272 4.62 -18.17 7.49
CA SER A 272 4.53 -17.37 8.72
C SER A 272 4.80 -18.23 9.95
N SER A 273 5.50 -17.67 10.92
CA SER A 273 5.62 -18.23 12.26
C SER A 273 4.28 -18.18 13.01
N PRO A 274 4.16 -18.81 14.20
CA PRO A 274 3.05 -18.56 15.11
C PRO A 274 2.92 -17.07 15.46
N ALA A 275 1.69 -16.64 15.80
CA ALA A 275 1.36 -15.28 16.21
C ALA A 275 1.28 -15.21 17.74
N LEU A 276 2.35 -14.89 18.43
CA LEU A 276 2.47 -14.88 19.88
C LEU A 276 2.71 -13.49 20.48
N GLY A 277 3.63 -12.73 19.87
CA GLY A 277 4.16 -11.53 20.48
C GLY A 277 3.14 -10.43 20.71
N ARG A 278 2.14 -10.30 19.84
CA ARG A 278 1.07 -9.31 20.01
C ARG A 278 0.06 -9.73 21.07
N LYS A 279 -0.24 -11.02 21.17
CA LYS A 279 -1.07 -11.56 22.24
C LYS A 279 -0.43 -11.34 23.60
N LEU A 280 0.85 -11.72 23.76
CA LEU A 280 1.60 -11.50 25.00
C LEU A 280 1.70 -10.02 25.38
N TYR A 281 1.86 -9.14 24.39
CA TYR A 281 1.86 -7.71 24.63
C TYR A 281 0.51 -7.23 25.15
N ALA A 282 -0.59 -7.71 24.59
CA ALA A 282 -1.93 -7.38 25.05
C ALA A 282 -2.18 -7.87 26.49
N GLU A 283 -1.84 -9.12 26.79
CA GLU A 283 -1.95 -9.72 28.13
C GLU A 283 -1.14 -8.96 29.20
N LYS A 284 0.03 -8.45 28.82
CA LYS A 284 0.90 -7.70 29.73
C LYS A 284 0.45 -6.27 30.00
N ASN A 285 -0.15 -5.59 29.03
CA ASN A 285 -0.38 -4.14 29.08
C ASN A 285 -1.85 -3.76 29.29
N TYR A 286 -2.77 -4.70 29.20
CA TYR A 286 -4.21 -4.47 29.33
C TYR A 286 -4.84 -5.51 30.25
N ASP A 287 -5.97 -5.16 30.91
CA ASP A 287 -6.71 -6.10 31.71
C ASP A 287 -7.34 -7.24 30.86
N SER A 288 -7.73 -8.33 31.51
CA SER A 288 -8.25 -9.53 30.84
C SER A 288 -9.53 -9.27 30.02
N GLU A 289 -10.34 -8.28 30.40
CA GLU A 289 -11.58 -7.92 29.73
C GLU A 289 -11.38 -6.94 28.58
N HIS A 290 -10.18 -6.41 28.43
CA HIS A 290 -9.87 -5.46 27.37
C HIS A 290 -10.07 -6.06 25.96
N LYS A 291 -10.56 -5.25 25.02
CA LYS A 291 -10.88 -5.69 23.65
C LYS A 291 -9.70 -6.34 22.93
N TRP A 292 -8.46 -5.92 23.21
CA TRP A 292 -7.26 -6.51 22.60
C TRP A 292 -6.96 -7.91 23.11
N ASN A 293 -7.33 -8.24 24.35
CA ASN A 293 -7.22 -9.59 24.90
C ASN A 293 -8.32 -10.54 24.40
N LYS A 294 -9.40 -10.00 23.81
CA LYS A 294 -10.47 -10.81 23.20
C LYS A 294 -10.20 -11.15 21.72
N LEU A 295 -9.15 -10.58 21.11
CA LEU A 295 -8.79 -10.86 19.72
C LEU A 295 -7.98 -12.16 19.59
N ASN A 296 -8.26 -12.91 18.54
CA ASN A 296 -7.40 -14.02 18.10
C ASN A 296 -6.45 -13.52 17.02
N TYR A 297 -5.17 -13.35 17.36
CA TYR A 297 -4.17 -12.85 16.44
C TYR A 297 -3.72 -13.94 15.46
N SER A 298 -3.86 -13.69 14.17
CA SER A 298 -3.52 -14.61 13.07
C SER A 298 -2.26 -14.21 12.30
N ASN A 299 -1.84 -12.94 12.38
CA ASN A 299 -0.64 -12.48 11.72
C ASN A 299 0.60 -12.97 12.44
N GLY A 300 1.34 -13.90 11.83
CA GLY A 300 2.55 -14.48 12.41
C GLY A 300 3.60 -13.43 12.77
N ASP A 301 4.36 -13.69 13.82
CA ASP A 301 5.38 -12.76 14.33
C ASP A 301 6.48 -12.50 13.31
N MET A 302 6.81 -13.52 12.51
CA MET A 302 7.70 -13.43 11.35
C MET A 302 6.99 -14.00 10.11
N ASN A 303 7.21 -13.37 8.97
CA ASN A 303 6.87 -13.94 7.68
C ASN A 303 8.09 -13.91 6.76
N THR A 304 8.33 -14.99 6.05
CA THR A 304 9.37 -15.09 5.03
C THR A 304 8.75 -15.57 3.74
N SER A 305 9.01 -14.84 2.68
CA SER A 305 8.58 -15.18 1.32
C SER A 305 9.79 -15.33 0.42
N ILE A 306 9.75 -16.32 -0.47
CA ILE A 306 10.74 -16.52 -1.52
C ILE A 306 10.02 -16.36 -2.86
N ILE A 307 10.52 -15.46 -3.69
CA ILE A 307 9.98 -15.15 -5.01
C ILE A 307 11.01 -15.60 -6.05
N LYS A 308 10.53 -16.25 -7.10
CA LYS A 308 11.31 -16.57 -8.30
C LYS A 308 10.82 -15.71 -9.46
N THR A 309 11.73 -15.19 -10.26
CA THR A 309 11.41 -14.44 -11.46
C THR A 309 11.40 -15.31 -12.72
N ASN A 310 10.91 -14.80 -13.84
CA ASN A 310 10.88 -15.51 -15.12
C ASN A 310 12.30 -15.87 -15.62
N LEU A 311 13.28 -15.01 -15.39
CA LEU A 311 14.69 -15.28 -15.74
C LEU A 311 15.44 -16.12 -14.69
N GLY A 312 14.73 -16.63 -13.68
CA GLY A 312 15.30 -17.54 -12.66
C GLY A 312 15.98 -16.85 -11.50
N ARG A 313 15.98 -15.52 -11.43
CA ARG A 313 16.48 -14.76 -10.28
C ARG A 313 15.59 -14.99 -9.06
N THR A 314 16.11 -14.78 -7.86
CA THR A 314 15.36 -15.01 -6.62
C THR A 314 15.36 -13.78 -5.72
N ILE A 315 14.28 -13.63 -4.94
CA ILE A 315 14.16 -12.58 -3.93
C ILE A 315 13.65 -13.20 -2.64
N THR A 316 14.31 -12.92 -1.53
CA THR A 316 13.81 -13.23 -0.19
C THR A 316 13.20 -11.97 0.42
N VAL A 317 11.96 -12.06 0.92
CA VAL A 317 11.28 -10.95 1.58
C VAL A 317 10.92 -11.36 3.00
N SER A 318 11.47 -10.65 3.98
CA SER A 318 11.20 -10.86 5.40
C SER A 318 10.32 -9.76 5.98
N TYR A 319 9.43 -10.11 6.88
CA TYR A 319 8.53 -9.18 7.55
C TYR A 319 8.38 -9.52 9.02
N THR A 320 8.46 -8.50 9.87
CA THR A 320 7.97 -8.55 11.24
C THR A 320 7.43 -7.19 11.69
N HIS A 321 6.39 -7.23 12.51
CA HIS A 321 5.83 -6.08 13.22
C HIS A 321 6.25 -6.05 14.70
N LEU A 322 7.27 -6.83 15.05
CA LEU A 322 7.88 -6.96 16.37
C LEU A 322 9.39 -6.75 16.26
N ARG A 323 10.06 -6.47 17.38
CA ARG A 323 11.52 -6.60 17.40
C ARG A 323 11.92 -8.04 17.12
N ALA A 324 12.81 -8.23 16.16
CA ALA A 324 13.21 -9.56 15.68
C ALA A 324 13.85 -10.49 16.75
N HIS A 325 14.15 -9.98 17.95
CA HIS A 325 14.85 -10.70 19.00
C HIS A 325 14.14 -10.70 20.36
N GLU A 326 12.93 -10.16 20.49
CA GLU A 326 12.21 -10.18 21.74
C GLU A 326 11.13 -11.27 21.75
N THR A 327 11.56 -12.51 21.91
CA THR A 327 10.68 -13.63 22.35
C THR A 327 10.74 -13.85 23.86
N ARG A 328 11.28 -12.88 24.61
CA ARG A 328 11.26 -12.94 26.08
C ARG A 328 10.18 -12.06 26.65
N PRO A 329 9.41 -12.57 27.63
CA PRO A 329 8.38 -11.81 28.34
C PRO A 329 8.93 -10.62 29.11
#